data_25cf4cc7d456cce284dd9fc13319efbd
#
_entry.id   25cf4cc7d456cce284dd9fc13319efbd
#
_cell.length_a   1.000
_cell.length_b   1.000
_cell.length_c   1.000
_cell.angle_alpha   90.00
_cell.angle_beta   90.00
_cell.angle_gamma   90.00
#
_symmetry.space_group_name_H-M   'P 1'
#
loop_
_entity.id
_entity.type
_entity.pdbx_description
1 polymer ?
#
loop_
_entity_poly.entity_id
_entity_poly.type
_entity_poly.pdbx_seq_one_letter_code
_entity_poly.pdbx_strand_id
1 'polypeptide(L)'
;MARTKGLAKKTKRGRPAELKSRPPYARMLQIHDMVQRGNYPNATSLSKKLEVTTKTIHRDIGFMRDRFTLPIEYDALRNGYHYSAPVDSFPMLQIDEGELFALL
;
A
#
# COMPACT_ATOMS: atom_id res chain seq x y z
N MET A 1 -5.00 29.56 -12.56
CA MET A 1 -4.72 29.68 -11.98
C MET A 1 -4.68 29.48 -11.57
N ALA A 2 -4.89 29.02 -11.72
CA ALA A 2 -4.62 28.78 -11.11
C ALA A 2 -4.51 28.35 -10.95
N ARG A 3 -4.54 27.89 -11.15
CA ARG A 3 -4.15 27.59 -10.68
C ARG A 3 -3.92 27.20 -10.28
N THR A 4 -4.14 26.82 -10.46
CA THR A 4 -3.68 26.59 -9.82
C THR A 4 -3.80 26.16 -9.57
N LYS A 5 -3.97 25.70 -9.80
CA LYS A 5 -3.74 25.42 -9.25
C LYS A 5 -3.46 24.90 -9.02
N GLY A 6 -3.86 24.56 -9.58
CA GLY A 6 -3.36 24.22 -9.02
C GLY A 6 -3.07 23.72 -9.13
N LEU A 7 -3.03 23.22 -9.25
CA LEU A 7 -2.36 22.99 -8.93
C LEU A 7 -2.02 22.64 -8.65
N ALA A 8 -2.20 22.31 -8.87
CA ALA A 8 -1.62 22.07 -8.29
C ALA A 8 -1.60 21.57 -8.09
N LYS A 9 -1.52 21.16 -8.25
CA LYS A 9 -1.18 20.85 -7.73
C LYS A 9 -0.64 20.34 -7.69
N LYS A 10 -0.61 20.06 -8.11
CA LYS A 10 0.09 19.78 -7.86
C LYS A 10 0.75 19.47 -7.61
N THR A 11 0.78 19.33 -7.86
CA THR A 11 1.59 19.22 -7.36
C THR A 11 1.98 19.08 -7.13
N LYS A 12 2.29 18.80 -7.31
CA LYS A 12 2.85 18.79 -6.74
C LYS A 12 3.46 18.61 -6.57
N ARG A 13 3.65 18.21 -7.00
CA ARG A 13 4.41 18.18 -6.53
C ARG A 13 5.19 17.87 -6.20
N GLY A 14 5.44 17.79 -6.64
CA GLY A 14 6.17 17.33 -6.16
C GLY A 14 6.79 16.69 -5.80
N ARG A 15 7.16 16.35 -5.87
CA ARG A 15 7.83 15.82 -5.13
C ARG A 15 7.69 15.73 -3.67
N PRO A 16 7.16 16.61 -2.92
CA PRO A 16 7.04 16.44 -1.48
C PRO A 16 6.16 15.26 -1.10
N ALA A 17 5.11 15.04 -1.90
CA ALA A 17 4.25 13.90 -1.65
C ALA A 17 5.03 12.60 -1.75
N GLU A 18 5.94 12.54 -2.69
CA GLU A 18 6.76 11.36 -2.84
C GLU A 18 7.68 11.15 -1.65
N LEU A 19 8.19 12.25 -1.12
CA LEU A 19 9.07 12.16 0.03
C LEU A 19 8.34 11.67 1.27
N LYS A 20 7.03 11.93 1.34
CA LYS A 20 6.21 11.49 2.46
C LYS A 20 5.69 10.09 2.28
N SER A 21 5.64 9.61 1.03
CA SER A 21 5.16 8.28 0.74
C SER A 21 6.20 7.25 1.12
N ARG A 22 5.72 6.17 1.71
CA ARG A 22 6.61 5.07 2.01
C ARG A 22 6.93 4.30 0.74
N PRO A 23 8.13 3.70 0.65
CA PRO A 23 8.43 2.79 -0.45
C PRO A 23 7.36 1.71 -0.55
N PRO A 24 7.08 1.22 -1.74
CA PRO A 24 6.00 0.24 -1.91
C PRO A 24 6.12 -0.98 -1.01
N TYR A 25 7.32 -1.52 -0.85
CA TYR A 25 7.48 -2.70 0.00
C TYR A 25 7.15 -2.39 1.46
N ALA A 26 7.65 -1.27 1.97
CA ALA A 26 7.37 -0.87 3.34
C ALA A 26 5.88 -0.63 3.55
N ARG A 27 5.23 -0.06 2.55
CA ARG A 27 3.80 0.18 2.61
C ARG A 27 3.03 -1.14 2.63
N MET A 28 3.45 -2.11 1.80
CA MET A 28 2.81 -3.42 1.78
C MET A 28 3.00 -4.18 3.09
N LEU A 29 4.15 -4.00 3.75
CA LEU A 29 4.35 -4.58 5.07
C LEU A 29 3.34 -4.02 6.07
N GLN A 30 3.05 -2.73 5.98
CA GLN A 30 2.06 -2.14 6.88
C GLN A 30 0.66 -2.61 6.56
N ILE A 31 0.34 -2.76 5.28
CA ILE A 31 -0.96 -3.32 4.91
C ILE A 31 -1.09 -4.74 5.47
N HIS A 32 -0.04 -5.54 5.29
CA HIS A 32 -0.01 -6.90 5.82
C HIS A 32 -0.29 -6.92 7.32
N ASP A 33 0.39 -6.05 8.06
CA ASP A 33 0.22 -6.01 9.51
C ASP A 33 -1.23 -5.69 9.89
N MET A 34 -1.83 -4.72 9.21
CA MET A 34 -3.20 -4.33 9.51
C MET A 34 -4.21 -5.42 9.13
N VAL A 35 -3.99 -6.07 7.98
CA VAL A 35 -4.86 -7.18 7.57
C VAL A 35 -4.72 -8.35 8.53
N GLN A 36 -3.51 -8.64 8.93
CA GLN A 36 -3.24 -9.78 9.79
C GLN A 36 -3.86 -9.63 11.17
N ARG A 37 -3.99 -8.40 11.65
CA ARG A 37 -4.57 -8.15 12.96
C ARG A 37 -6.07 -8.43 13.01
N GLY A 38 -6.70 -8.62 11.86
CA GLY A 38 -8.11 -8.97 11.84
C GLY A 38 -9.06 -7.81 12.03
N ASN A 39 -8.60 -6.60 11.74
CA ASN A 39 -9.43 -5.41 11.87
C ASN A 39 -10.22 -5.07 10.61
N TYR A 40 -10.05 -5.84 9.57
CA TYR A 40 -10.78 -5.68 8.31
C TYR A 40 -10.61 -4.26 7.74
N PRO A 41 -9.38 -3.82 7.52
CA PRO A 41 -9.18 -2.51 6.90
C PRO A 41 -9.68 -2.51 5.47
N ASN A 42 -10.22 -1.38 5.01
CA ASN A 42 -10.60 -1.26 3.62
C ASN A 42 -9.69 -0.25 2.93
N ALA A 43 -9.88 -0.09 1.61
CA ALA A 43 -9.01 0.78 0.84
C ALA A 43 -9.05 2.21 1.36
N THR A 44 -10.22 2.68 1.78
CA THR A 44 -10.35 4.03 2.30
C THR A 44 -9.57 4.22 3.60
N SER A 45 -9.73 3.29 4.54
CA SER A 45 -9.03 3.41 5.81
C SER A 45 -7.52 3.26 5.63
N LEU A 46 -7.09 2.35 4.75
CA LEU A 46 -5.69 2.16 4.48
C LEU A 46 -5.09 3.38 3.78
N SER A 47 -5.83 3.99 2.86
CA SER A 47 -5.32 5.14 2.15
C SER A 47 -5.08 6.31 3.09
N LYS A 48 -5.99 6.51 4.05
CA LYS A 48 -5.82 7.57 5.02
C LYS A 48 -4.65 7.30 5.95
N LYS A 49 -4.53 6.09 6.42
CA LYS A 49 -3.49 5.73 7.35
C LYS A 49 -2.10 5.81 6.73
N LEU A 50 -2.00 5.39 5.47
CA LEU A 50 -0.70 5.33 4.80
C LEU A 50 -0.44 6.55 3.91
N GLU A 51 -1.40 7.48 3.86
CA GLU A 51 -1.24 8.75 3.16
C GLU A 51 -0.99 8.55 1.66
N VAL A 52 -1.75 7.64 1.08
CA VAL A 52 -1.73 7.39 -0.36
C VAL A 52 -3.18 7.32 -0.85
N THR A 53 -3.35 7.26 -2.17
CA THR A 53 -4.69 7.16 -2.73
C THR A 53 -5.23 5.75 -2.61
N THR A 54 -6.56 5.63 -2.70
CA THR A 54 -7.16 4.30 -2.72
C THR A 54 -6.71 3.50 -3.94
N LYS A 55 -6.44 4.18 -5.04
CA LYS A 55 -5.92 3.52 -6.24
C LYS A 55 -4.58 2.84 -5.93
N THR A 56 -3.73 3.52 -5.19
CA THR A 56 -2.45 2.95 -4.79
C THR A 56 -2.66 1.73 -3.90
N ILE A 57 -3.62 1.82 -2.98
CA ILE A 57 -3.92 0.69 -2.10
C ILE A 57 -4.39 -0.51 -2.92
N HIS A 58 -5.29 -0.30 -3.87
CA HIS A 58 -5.76 -1.40 -4.70
C HIS A 58 -4.63 -2.03 -5.48
N ARG A 59 -3.71 -1.21 -5.98
CA ARG A 59 -2.55 -1.70 -6.71
C ARG A 59 -1.64 -2.52 -5.80
N ASP A 60 -1.41 -2.03 -4.59
CA ASP A 60 -0.58 -2.75 -3.64
C ASP A 60 -1.19 -4.10 -3.26
N ILE A 61 -2.49 -4.11 -3.00
CA ILE A 61 -3.18 -5.34 -2.62
C ILE A 61 -3.16 -6.33 -3.78
N GLY A 62 -3.36 -5.84 -5.00
CA GLY A 62 -3.27 -6.69 -6.18
C GLY A 62 -1.88 -7.31 -6.32
N PHE A 63 -0.85 -6.52 -6.09
CA PHE A 63 0.52 -7.01 -6.14
C PHE A 63 0.77 -8.08 -5.07
N MET A 64 0.31 -7.80 -3.85
CA MET A 64 0.48 -8.75 -2.75
C MET A 64 -0.23 -10.07 -3.05
N ARG A 65 -1.42 -9.99 -3.62
CA ARG A 65 -2.17 -11.19 -3.96
C ARG A 65 -1.53 -11.96 -5.11
N ASP A 66 -1.12 -11.26 -6.16
CA ASP A 66 -0.69 -11.90 -7.39
C ASP A 66 0.78 -12.30 -7.37
N ARG A 67 1.64 -11.42 -6.86
CA ARG A 67 3.08 -11.66 -6.91
C ARG A 67 3.58 -12.35 -5.64
N PHE A 68 3.00 -12.02 -4.51
CA PHE A 68 3.38 -12.66 -3.25
C PHE A 68 2.48 -13.84 -2.92
N THR A 69 1.45 -14.07 -3.72
CA THR A 69 0.48 -15.15 -3.52
C THR A 69 -0.10 -15.15 -2.11
N LEU A 70 -0.35 -13.97 -1.57
CA LEU A 70 -0.98 -13.86 -0.27
C LEU A 70 -2.49 -14.05 -0.40
N PRO A 71 -3.13 -14.77 0.54
CA PRO A 71 -4.55 -15.05 0.45
C PRO A 71 -5.40 -13.89 0.96
N ILE A 72 -5.27 -12.73 0.33
CA ILE A 72 -6.04 -11.54 0.70
C ILE A 72 -7.38 -11.58 0.00
N GLU A 73 -8.46 -11.43 0.77
CA GLU A 73 -9.81 -11.39 0.23
C GLU A 73 -10.58 -10.25 0.86
N TYR A 74 -11.59 -9.78 0.15
CA TYR A 74 -12.45 -8.71 0.63
C TYR A 74 -13.71 -9.32 1.21
N ASP A 75 -14.05 -8.96 2.44
CA ASP A 75 -15.27 -9.41 3.10
C ASP A 75 -16.30 -8.29 2.98
N ALA A 76 -17.34 -8.52 2.17
CA ALA A 76 -18.35 -7.51 1.93
C ALA A 76 -19.18 -7.21 3.17
N LEU A 77 -19.39 -8.19 4.03
CA LEU A 77 -20.17 -7.97 5.25
C LEU A 77 -19.42 -7.09 6.23
N ARG A 78 -18.12 -7.29 6.34
CA ARG A 78 -17.30 -6.48 7.25
C ARG A 78 -16.69 -5.28 6.58
N ASN A 79 -16.86 -5.19 5.27
CA ASN A 79 -16.38 -4.08 4.47
C ASN A 79 -14.87 -3.88 4.64
N GLY A 80 -14.12 -4.95 4.51
CA GLY A 80 -12.69 -4.85 4.65
C GLY A 80 -11.96 -6.10 4.22
N TYR A 81 -10.64 -5.97 4.17
CA TYR A 81 -9.78 -7.06 3.71
C TYR A 81 -9.38 -7.96 4.86
N HIS A 82 -9.18 -9.23 4.54
CA HIS A 82 -8.70 -10.20 5.51
C HIS A 82 -7.90 -11.27 4.78
N TYR A 83 -7.15 -12.05 5.54
CA TYR A 83 -6.50 -13.22 4.99
C TYR A 83 -7.43 -14.42 5.14
N SER A 84 -7.66 -15.11 4.05
CA SER A 84 -8.55 -16.29 4.06
C SER A 84 -7.86 -17.53 4.61
N ALA A 85 -6.56 -17.46 4.81
CA ALA A 85 -5.76 -18.55 5.39
C ALA A 85 -4.65 -17.94 6.23
N PRO A 86 -4.08 -18.70 7.18
CA PRO A 86 -2.99 -18.17 8.00
C PRO A 86 -1.79 -17.75 7.15
N VAL A 87 -1.18 -16.65 7.53
CA VAL A 87 0.04 -16.15 6.90
C VAL A 87 1.09 -16.02 7.98
N ASP A 88 2.08 -16.92 7.95
CA ASP A 88 3.08 -16.97 9.00
C ASP A 88 4.10 -15.84 8.91
N SER A 89 4.45 -15.46 7.69
CA SER A 89 5.43 -14.42 7.50
C SER A 89 5.19 -13.74 6.17
N PHE A 90 5.60 -12.49 6.09
CA PHE A 90 5.51 -11.74 4.85
C PHE A 90 6.68 -12.13 3.96
N PRO A 91 6.43 -12.40 2.68
CA PRO A 91 7.51 -12.81 1.78
C PRO A 91 8.60 -11.76 1.68
N MET A 92 9.84 -12.21 1.69
CA MET A 92 10.97 -11.31 1.48
C MET A 92 11.20 -11.11 0.00
N LEU A 93 11.45 -9.86 -0.38
CA LEU A 93 11.85 -9.57 -1.74
C LEU A 93 13.27 -10.08 -1.97
N GLN A 94 13.46 -10.73 -3.10
CA GLN A 94 14.81 -11.09 -3.52
C GLN A 94 15.32 -9.98 -4.42
N ILE A 95 16.19 -9.16 -3.87
CA ILE A 95 16.70 -7.99 -4.57
C ILE A 95 18.22 -8.04 -4.56
N ASP A 96 18.83 -7.53 -5.62
CA ASP A 96 20.28 -7.44 -5.67
C ASP A 96 20.74 -6.15 -4.98
N GLU A 97 22.04 -5.95 -4.91
CA GLU A 97 22.60 -4.79 -4.23
C GLU A 97 22.11 -3.49 -4.82
N GLY A 98 22.03 -3.42 -6.14
CA GLY A 98 21.57 -2.21 -6.79
C GLY A 98 20.14 -1.88 -6.42
N GLU A 99 19.28 -2.90 -6.41
CA GLU A 99 17.89 -2.70 -6.02
C GLU A 99 17.79 -2.30 -4.56
N LEU A 100 18.62 -2.89 -3.71
CA LEU A 100 18.61 -2.53 -2.30
C LEU A 100 18.95 -1.07 -2.10
N PHE A 101 19.98 -0.58 -2.79
CA PHE A 101 20.35 0.82 -2.70
C PHE A 101 19.22 1.72 -3.20
N ALA A 102 18.50 1.29 -4.22
CA ALA A 102 17.39 2.08 -4.74
C ALA A 102 16.25 2.20 -3.73
N LEU A 103 16.13 1.24 -2.83
CA LEU A 103 15.09 1.26 -1.81
C LEU A 103 15.46 2.10 -0.60
N LEU A 104 16.74 2.38 -0.44
CA LEU A 104 17.19 3.17 0.69
C LEU A 104 16.98 4.65 0.46
#